data_85a457b9cf8e6b9728319c1b9b2b03b9
#
_entry.id   85a457b9cf8e6b9728319c1b9b2b03b9
#
_cell.length_a   1.000
_cell.length_b   1.000
_cell.length_c   1.000
_cell.angle_alpha   90.00
_cell.angle_beta   90.00
_cell.angle_gamma   90.00
#
_symmetry.space_group_name_H-M   'P 1'
#
loop_
_entity.id
_entity.type
_entity.pdbx_description
1 polymer ?
#
loop_
_entity_poly.entity_id
_entity_poly.type
_entity_poly.pdbx_seq_one_letter_code
_entity_poly.pdbx_strand_id
1 'polypeptide(L)'
;EDLSLEKISKELGVNKFTLSRVFSGIFHKNFKQYINEHRLNYASAMLECSNEDITSIYLDAGFESQRTFNRVFKDRFRMTPREYRKRFRE
;
A
#
# COMPACT_ATOMS: atom_id res chain seq x y z
N GLU A 1 4.01 9.44 4.80
CA GLU A 1 2.71 9.69 5.36
C GLU A 1 2.29 8.55 6.28
N ASP A 2 1.96 8.87 7.49
CA ASP A 2 1.61 7.85 8.48
C ASP A 2 0.10 7.62 8.50
N LEU A 3 -0.34 6.58 7.79
CA LEU A 3 -1.73 6.17 7.77
C LEU A 3 -1.89 4.94 8.65
N SER A 4 -2.14 5.17 9.93
CA SER A 4 -2.37 4.09 10.86
C SER A 4 -3.79 4.17 11.43
N LEU A 5 -4.34 3.02 11.77
CA LEU A 5 -5.66 2.95 12.38
C LEU A 5 -5.68 3.68 13.71
N GLU A 6 -4.59 3.58 14.49
CA GLU A 6 -4.48 4.25 15.77
C GLU A 6 -4.49 5.76 15.64
N LYS A 7 -3.76 6.28 14.65
CA LYS A 7 -3.70 7.71 14.42
C LYS A 7 -5.06 8.26 14.00
N ILE A 8 -5.72 7.59 13.08
CA ILE A 8 -7.03 8.00 12.60
C ILE A 8 -8.06 7.94 13.72
N SER A 9 -8.06 6.87 14.52
CA SER A 9 -9.02 6.75 15.61
C SER A 9 -8.81 7.83 16.67
N LYS A 10 -7.56 8.20 16.92
CA LYS A 10 -7.23 9.28 17.86
C LYS A 10 -7.75 10.63 17.37
N GLU A 11 -7.56 10.92 16.10
CA GLU A 11 -8.02 12.18 15.51
C GLU A 11 -9.53 12.28 15.49
N LEU A 12 -10.23 11.17 15.24
CA LEU A 12 -11.68 11.14 15.19
C LEU A 12 -12.33 10.96 16.56
N GLY A 13 -11.52 10.64 17.58
CA GLY A 13 -12.04 10.42 18.92
C GLY A 13 -12.85 9.15 19.08
N VAL A 14 -12.62 8.15 18.25
CA VAL A 14 -13.31 6.86 18.32
C VAL A 14 -12.33 5.75 18.61
N ASN A 15 -12.84 4.63 19.13
CA ASN A 15 -12.04 3.46 19.44
C ASN A 15 -11.58 2.79 18.14
N LYS A 16 -10.31 2.36 18.12
CA LYS A 16 -9.76 1.75 16.90
C LYS A 16 -10.47 0.46 16.50
N PHE A 17 -10.97 -0.29 17.46
CA PHE A 17 -11.72 -1.51 17.16
C PHE A 17 -13.07 -1.19 16.52
N THR A 18 -13.73 -0.15 17.01
CA THR A 18 -14.98 0.32 16.43
C THR A 18 -14.74 0.84 15.01
N LEU A 19 -13.69 1.64 14.84
CA LEU A 19 -13.34 2.17 13.51
C LEU A 19 -13.05 1.03 12.52
N SER A 20 -12.30 0.01 12.95
CA SER A 20 -11.98 -1.13 12.11
C SER A 20 -13.24 -1.89 11.68
N ARG A 21 -14.20 -2.05 12.61
CA ARG A 21 -15.45 -2.73 12.31
C ARG A 21 -16.28 -1.96 11.29
N VAL A 22 -16.39 -0.65 11.48
CA VAL A 22 -17.13 0.22 10.55
C VAL A 22 -16.47 0.17 9.18
N PHE A 23 -15.14 0.26 9.15
CA PHE A 23 -14.39 0.22 7.90
C PHE A 23 -14.66 -1.08 7.14
N SER A 24 -14.57 -2.22 7.82
CA SER A 24 -14.83 -3.51 7.19
C SER A 24 -16.25 -3.62 6.65
N GLY A 25 -17.22 -3.08 7.37
CA GLY A 25 -18.62 -3.09 6.94
C GLY A 25 -18.86 -2.26 5.69
N ILE A 26 -18.16 -1.14 5.54
CA ILE A 26 -18.34 -0.24 4.41
C ILE A 26 -17.57 -0.71 3.17
N PHE A 27 -16.32 -1.10 3.36
CA PHE A 27 -15.42 -1.39 2.24
C PHE A 27 -15.26 -2.88 1.94
N HIS A 28 -15.86 -3.75 2.75
CA HIS A 28 -15.77 -5.21 2.60
C HIS A 28 -14.32 -5.72 2.64
N LYS A 29 -13.44 -5.00 3.32
CA LYS A 29 -12.05 -5.37 3.51
C LYS A 29 -11.55 -4.75 4.81
N ASN A 30 -10.50 -5.32 5.40
CA ASN A 30 -9.94 -4.74 6.61
C ASN A 30 -9.07 -3.52 6.25
N PHE A 31 -8.79 -2.70 7.27
CA PHE A 31 -8.05 -1.45 7.08
C PHE A 31 -6.66 -1.70 6.50
N LYS A 32 -6.00 -2.76 6.94
CA LYS A 32 -4.65 -3.09 6.46
C LYS A 32 -4.65 -3.38 4.96
N GLN A 33 -5.65 -4.12 4.48
CA GLN A 33 -5.79 -4.41 3.05
C GLN A 33 -6.01 -3.14 2.25
N TYR A 34 -6.84 -2.25 2.75
CA TYR A 34 -7.11 -0.97 2.11
C TYR A 34 -5.84 -0.13 1.97
N ILE A 35 -5.08 -0.02 3.06
CA ILE A 35 -3.83 0.75 3.06
C ILE A 35 -2.82 0.14 2.11
N ASN A 36 -2.70 -1.20 2.11
CA ASN A 36 -1.78 -1.86 1.19
C ASN A 36 -2.17 -1.63 -0.27
N GLU A 37 -3.46 -1.65 -0.59
CA GLU A 37 -3.90 -1.36 -1.96
C GLU A 37 -3.55 0.06 -2.36
N HIS A 38 -3.73 1.03 -1.47
CA HIS A 38 -3.34 2.42 -1.71
C HIS A 38 -1.85 2.53 -1.98
N ARG A 39 -1.05 1.88 -1.14
CA ARG A 39 0.40 1.90 -1.28
C ARG A 39 0.85 1.23 -2.58
N LEU A 40 0.21 0.12 -2.95
CA LEU A 40 0.52 -0.58 -4.19
C LEU A 40 0.13 0.24 -5.42
N ASN A 41 -1.00 0.94 -5.36
CA ASN A 41 -1.42 1.81 -6.46
C ASN A 41 -0.41 2.93 -6.69
N TYR A 42 0.08 3.54 -5.61
CA TYR A 42 1.13 4.55 -5.72
C TYR A 42 2.40 3.96 -6.33
N ALA A 43 2.84 2.81 -5.79
CA ALA A 43 4.07 2.17 -6.26
C ALA A 43 3.98 1.78 -7.73
N SER A 44 2.86 1.21 -8.16
CA SER A 44 2.69 0.82 -9.56
C SER A 44 2.72 2.02 -10.49
N ALA A 45 2.07 3.11 -10.10
CA ALA A 45 2.11 4.35 -10.88
C ALA A 45 3.54 4.87 -11.03
N MET A 46 4.31 4.86 -9.93
CA MET A 46 5.69 5.32 -9.97
C MET A 46 6.59 4.41 -10.80
N LEU A 47 6.35 3.11 -10.75
CA LEU A 47 7.10 2.17 -11.60
C LEU A 47 6.83 2.41 -13.09
N GLU A 48 5.61 2.83 -13.41
CA GLU A 48 5.22 3.10 -14.80
C GLU A 48 5.75 4.44 -15.31
N CYS A 49 5.72 5.47 -14.50
CA CYS A 49 5.94 6.83 -14.98
C CYS A 49 7.20 7.54 -14.46
N SER A 50 7.99 6.91 -13.57
CA SER A 50 9.21 7.54 -13.07
C SER A 50 10.42 6.64 -13.25
N ASN A 51 11.61 7.25 -13.12
CA ASN A 51 12.87 6.52 -13.17
C ASN A 51 13.47 6.28 -11.78
N GLU A 52 12.70 6.55 -10.73
CA GLU A 52 13.16 6.33 -9.37
C GLU A 52 13.46 4.85 -9.15
N ASP A 53 14.44 4.58 -8.29
CA ASP A 53 14.76 3.20 -7.97
C ASP A 53 13.66 2.57 -7.12
N ILE A 54 13.62 1.25 -7.12
CA ILE A 54 12.56 0.51 -6.43
C ILE A 54 12.59 0.77 -4.93
N THR A 55 13.78 0.95 -4.34
CA THR A 55 13.91 1.24 -2.92
C THR A 55 13.23 2.55 -2.56
N SER A 56 13.50 3.61 -3.33
CA SER A 56 12.84 4.90 -3.09
C SER A 56 11.33 4.80 -3.25
N ILE A 57 10.89 4.04 -4.25
CA ILE A 57 9.46 3.90 -4.52
C ILE A 57 8.74 3.21 -3.36
N TYR A 58 9.25 2.08 -2.85
CA TYR A 58 8.52 1.39 -1.80
C TYR A 58 8.55 2.14 -0.48
N LEU A 59 9.65 2.86 -0.19
CA LEU A 59 9.71 3.69 1.01
C LEU A 59 8.74 4.86 0.94
N ASP A 60 8.69 5.55 -0.19
CA ASP A 60 7.76 6.66 -0.39
C ASP A 60 6.30 6.17 -0.36
N ALA A 61 6.06 4.96 -0.81
CA ALA A 61 4.72 4.37 -0.77
C ALA A 61 4.29 4.03 0.66
N GLY A 62 5.24 3.94 1.59
CA GLY A 62 4.94 3.68 2.99
C GLY A 62 5.20 2.25 3.46
N PHE A 63 5.88 1.44 2.66
CA PHE A 63 6.26 0.10 3.09
C PHE A 63 7.50 0.15 3.98
N GLU A 64 7.51 -0.64 5.03
CA GLU A 64 8.62 -0.66 5.97
C GLU A 64 9.81 -1.47 5.48
N SER A 65 9.58 -2.48 4.64
CA SER A 65 10.65 -3.33 4.15
C SER A 65 10.41 -3.74 2.70
N GLN A 66 11.51 -3.98 2.01
CA GLN A 66 11.46 -4.46 0.63
C GLN A 66 10.81 -5.84 0.56
N ARG A 67 11.05 -6.67 1.55
CA ARG A 67 10.48 -8.02 1.60
C ARG A 67 8.95 -7.98 1.60
N THR A 68 8.38 -7.15 2.47
CA THR A 68 6.93 -7.00 2.54
C THR A 68 6.40 -6.42 1.24
N PHE A 69 7.06 -5.38 0.71
CA PHE A 69 6.67 -4.76 -0.54
C PHE A 69 6.65 -5.78 -1.68
N ASN A 70 7.73 -6.55 -1.84
CA ASN A 70 7.82 -7.53 -2.91
C ASN A 70 6.71 -8.58 -2.80
N ARG A 71 6.44 -9.05 -1.59
CA ARG A 71 5.41 -10.05 -1.36
C ARG A 71 4.02 -9.55 -1.73
N VAL A 72 3.63 -8.40 -1.19
CA VAL A 72 2.28 -7.87 -1.44
C VAL A 72 2.13 -7.40 -2.89
N PHE A 73 3.19 -6.86 -3.48
CA PHE A 73 3.16 -6.46 -4.88
C PHE A 73 2.94 -7.66 -5.79
N LYS A 74 3.71 -8.74 -5.57
CA LYS A 74 3.59 -9.95 -6.39
C LYS A 74 2.22 -10.60 -6.22
N ASP A 75 1.68 -10.59 -5.00
CA ASP A 75 0.35 -11.12 -4.75
C ASP A 75 -0.71 -10.36 -5.55
N ARG A 76 -0.58 -9.05 -5.64
CA ARG A 76 -1.57 -8.19 -6.31
C ARG A 76 -1.41 -8.19 -7.83
N PHE A 77 -0.19 -8.06 -8.31
CA PHE A 77 0.08 -7.88 -9.74
C PHE A 77 0.62 -9.12 -10.44
N ARG A 78 0.88 -10.20 -9.70
CA ARG A 78 1.35 -11.49 -10.21
C ARG A 78 2.72 -11.41 -10.88
N MET A 79 3.50 -10.39 -10.54
CA MET A 79 4.88 -10.23 -11.00
C MET A 79 5.64 -9.36 -10.02
N THR A 80 6.96 -9.42 -10.07
CA THR A 80 7.79 -8.58 -9.19
C THR A 80 7.73 -7.13 -9.64
N PRO A 81 8.08 -6.17 -8.76
CA PRO A 81 8.15 -4.76 -9.16
C PRO A 81 9.07 -4.51 -10.35
N ARG A 82 10.21 -5.21 -10.40
CA ARG A 82 11.15 -5.09 -11.51
C ARG A 82 10.55 -5.58 -12.82
N GLU A 83 9.90 -6.74 -12.78
CA GLU A 83 9.21 -7.30 -13.95
C GLU A 83 8.09 -6.38 -14.41
N TYR A 84 7.35 -5.82 -13.47
CA TYR A 84 6.27 -4.90 -13.76
C TYR A 84 6.77 -3.67 -14.50
N ARG A 85 7.84 -3.05 -13.99
CA ARG A 85 8.43 -1.86 -14.63
C ARG A 85 8.89 -2.17 -16.06
N LYS A 86 9.58 -3.29 -16.22
CA LYS A 86 10.07 -3.69 -17.53
C LYS A 86 8.93 -3.88 -18.52
N ARG A 87 7.88 -4.56 -18.09
CA ARG A 87 6.73 -4.85 -18.95
C ARG A 87 6.02 -3.59 -19.42
N PHE A 88 5.86 -2.60 -18.54
CA PHE A 88 5.13 -1.38 -18.87
C PHE A 88 5.98 -0.33 -19.57
N ARG A 89 7.26 -0.59 -19.77
CA ARG A 89 8.18 0.34 -20.45
C ARG A 89 8.73 -0.19 -21.76
N GLU A 90 8.34 -1.36 -22.14
CA GLU A 90 8.71 -1.94 -23.42
C GLU A 90 7.82 -1.45 -24.54
#